data_140f1a0ae531a9ba17a41bd8d0717cb4
#
_entry.id   140f1a0ae531a9ba17a41bd8d0717cb4
#
_cell.length_a   1.000
_cell.length_b   1.000
_cell.length_c   1.000
_cell.angle_alpha   90.00
_cell.angle_beta   90.00
_cell.angle_gamma   90.00
#
_symmetry.space_group_name_H-M   'P 1'
#
loop_
_entity.id
_entity.type
_entity.pdbx_description
1 polymer ?
#
loop_
_entity_poly.entity_id
_entity_poly.type
_entity_poly.pdbx_seq_one_letter_code
_entity_poly.pdbx_strand_id
1 'polypeptide(L)'
;MRPYAAHPPAAVRDGGGERAPEAGAMTSTGAAGGTARPQQELDDLLDRAAIARLIDRYTLLLDSQDEPGTAPDWPRSIFTHDCRLVFPIGEHHGLAGLGAFHDAAKQKFSATHHLSSNHAIVLDGDRADIRFQMIATHVHRPDTRRRAARDPGPLFQVGGYYAGRAARTADGWRFASWSFHVVWTSGTGPADLD
;
A
#
# COMPACT_ATOMS: atom_id res chain seq x y z
N MET A 1 -6.47 8.07 27.77
CA MET A 1 -5.45 8.09 26.72
C MET A 1 -4.41 7.02 27.06
N ARG A 2 -4.46 5.84 26.47
CA ARG A 2 -3.45 4.78 26.70
C ARG A 2 -2.41 4.91 25.58
N PRO A 3 -1.10 4.93 25.88
CA PRO A 3 -0.06 5.00 24.86
C PRO A 3 -0.01 3.70 24.06
N TYR A 4 0.00 3.83 22.75
CA TYR A 4 0.18 2.75 21.78
C TYR A 4 1.64 2.24 21.91
N ALA A 5 1.79 0.96 22.26
CA ALA A 5 3.09 0.31 22.37
C ALA A 5 3.69 0.11 20.97
N ALA A 6 4.78 0.80 20.69
CA ALA A 6 5.57 0.60 19.49
C ALA A 6 6.30 -0.75 19.57
N HIS A 7 6.13 -1.60 18.58
CA HIS A 7 6.97 -2.79 18.37
C HIS A 7 8.33 -2.36 17.79
N PRO A 8 9.46 -2.84 18.35
CA PRO A 8 10.76 -2.54 17.81
C PRO A 8 11.00 -3.23 16.45
N PRO A 9 11.79 -2.62 15.56
CA PRO A 9 12.17 -3.24 14.30
C PRO A 9 13.05 -4.46 14.52
N ALA A 10 12.87 -5.50 13.71
CA ALA A 10 13.67 -6.71 13.72
C ALA A 10 15.15 -6.36 13.45
N ALA A 11 16.04 -6.93 14.26
CA ALA A 11 17.48 -6.71 14.22
C ALA A 11 18.07 -7.24 12.89
N VAL A 12 18.83 -6.38 12.23
CA VAL A 12 19.76 -6.74 11.15
C VAL A 12 20.90 -7.54 11.76
N ARG A 13 21.08 -8.76 11.30
CA ARG A 13 22.25 -9.59 11.69
C ARG A 13 23.43 -9.18 10.82
N ASP A 14 24.43 -8.58 11.44
CA ASP A 14 25.79 -8.49 10.91
C ASP A 14 26.42 -9.89 10.88
N GLY A 15 26.78 -10.35 9.70
CA GLY A 15 27.61 -11.53 9.47
C GLY A 15 28.96 -11.10 8.90
N GLY A 16 29.96 -11.03 9.77
CA GLY A 16 31.32 -10.66 9.39
C GLY A 16 32.12 -11.81 8.76
N GLY A 17 33.21 -11.42 8.12
CA GLY A 17 34.42 -12.20 8.09
C GLY A 17 34.86 -12.77 6.76
N GLU A 18 35.70 -12.00 6.04
CA GLU A 18 37.04 -12.38 5.54
C GLU A 18 37.27 -13.66 4.74
N ARG A 19 37.68 -13.48 3.50
CA ARG A 19 39.06 -13.80 2.98
C ARG A 19 39.13 -13.56 1.49
N ALA A 20 40.13 -12.81 1.08
CA ALA A 20 40.58 -12.75 -0.32
C ALA A 20 41.25 -14.04 -0.73
N PRO A 21 41.12 -14.53 -1.95
CA PRO A 21 42.09 -15.37 -2.62
C PRO A 21 42.75 -14.66 -3.79
N GLU A 22 43.95 -15.07 -4.01
CA GLU A 22 45.04 -14.67 -4.88
C GLU A 22 44.67 -14.62 -6.37
N ALA A 23 45.48 -13.81 -7.07
CA ALA A 23 45.49 -13.62 -8.52
C ALA A 23 45.73 -14.97 -9.25
N GLY A 24 44.75 -15.33 -10.08
CA GLY A 24 44.86 -16.47 -11.02
C GLY A 24 44.43 -16.04 -12.42
N ALA A 25 45.40 -16.05 -13.33
CA ALA A 25 45.36 -16.12 -14.79
C ALA A 25 44.10 -15.66 -15.55
N MET A 26 44.27 -14.60 -16.32
CA MET A 26 43.43 -14.18 -17.45
C MET A 26 43.30 -15.30 -18.49
N THR A 27 42.10 -15.85 -18.62
CA THR A 27 41.69 -16.49 -19.88
C THR A 27 40.54 -15.69 -20.46
N SER A 28 40.81 -15.02 -21.56
CA SER A 28 39.83 -14.38 -22.42
C SER A 28 38.84 -15.41 -22.93
N THR A 29 37.57 -15.29 -22.53
CA THR A 29 36.46 -16.01 -23.17
C THR A 29 35.30 -15.05 -23.37
N GLY A 30 35.02 -14.81 -24.64
CA GLY A 30 33.80 -14.42 -25.33
C GLY A 30 32.81 -13.46 -24.66
N ALA A 31 32.72 -12.28 -25.23
CA ALA A 31 31.66 -11.29 -25.06
C ALA A 31 30.27 -11.85 -25.43
N ALA A 32 29.55 -12.35 -24.46
CA ALA A 32 28.12 -12.67 -24.56
C ALA A 32 27.29 -12.11 -23.37
N GLY A 33 27.89 -11.32 -22.47
CA GLY A 33 27.23 -10.82 -21.25
C GLY A 33 26.75 -9.35 -21.31
N GLY A 34 26.97 -8.64 -22.41
CA GLY A 34 26.83 -7.17 -22.46
C GLY A 34 25.40 -6.63 -22.59
N THR A 35 24.42 -7.40 -23.06
CA THR A 35 23.06 -6.92 -23.36
C THR A 35 22.00 -7.36 -22.35
N ALA A 36 22.23 -8.44 -21.64
CA ALA A 36 21.26 -9.00 -20.67
C ALA A 36 21.05 -8.09 -19.45
N ARG A 37 22.11 -7.45 -18.96
CA ARG A 37 22.07 -6.59 -17.76
C ARG A 37 21.28 -5.28 -17.96
N PRO A 38 21.50 -4.51 -19.02
CA PRO A 38 20.70 -3.33 -19.33
C PRO A 38 19.22 -3.65 -19.57
N GLN A 39 18.91 -4.78 -20.18
CA GLN A 39 17.53 -5.21 -20.39
C GLN A 39 16.84 -5.52 -19.06
N GLN A 40 17.50 -6.26 -18.17
CA GLN A 40 16.96 -6.56 -16.83
C GLN A 40 16.75 -5.28 -16.00
N GLU A 41 17.66 -4.33 -16.05
CA GLU A 41 17.52 -3.04 -15.38
C GLU A 41 16.32 -2.24 -15.92
N LEU A 42 16.06 -2.29 -17.21
CA LEU A 42 14.89 -1.66 -17.84
C LEU A 42 13.60 -2.36 -17.40
N ASP A 43 13.58 -3.68 -17.42
CA ASP A 43 12.42 -4.47 -17.00
C ASP A 43 12.08 -4.20 -15.51
N ASP A 44 13.08 -4.13 -14.65
CA ASP A 44 12.92 -3.77 -13.23
C ASP A 44 12.37 -2.34 -13.05
N LEU A 45 12.82 -1.37 -13.87
CA LEU A 45 12.29 -0.01 -13.84
C LEU A 45 10.82 0.03 -14.27
N LEU A 46 10.45 -0.71 -15.32
CA LEU A 46 9.07 -0.81 -15.81
C LEU A 46 8.16 -1.45 -14.76
N ASP A 47 8.62 -2.49 -14.08
CA ASP A 47 7.89 -3.15 -13.00
C ASP A 47 7.66 -2.22 -11.80
N ARG A 48 8.71 -1.52 -11.35
CA ARG A 48 8.56 -0.51 -10.28
C ARG A 48 7.58 0.58 -10.68
N ALA A 49 7.64 1.07 -11.92
CA ALA A 49 6.71 2.06 -12.43
C ALA A 49 5.28 1.51 -12.53
N ALA A 50 5.09 0.24 -12.88
CA ALA A 50 3.79 -0.40 -12.93
C ALA A 50 3.17 -0.54 -11.51
N ILE A 51 3.99 -0.95 -10.52
CA ILE A 51 3.56 -1.05 -9.12
C ILE A 51 3.25 0.34 -8.54
N ALA A 52 4.08 1.35 -8.80
CA ALA A 52 3.81 2.72 -8.36
C ALA A 52 2.48 3.24 -8.93
N ARG A 53 2.21 3.04 -10.23
CA ARG A 53 0.91 3.38 -10.82
C ARG A 53 -0.25 2.60 -10.21
N LEU A 54 -0.02 1.35 -9.76
CA LEU A 54 -1.05 0.58 -9.06
C LEU A 54 -1.38 1.19 -7.69
N ILE A 55 -0.37 1.72 -6.96
CA ILE A 55 -0.57 2.47 -5.71
C ILE A 55 -1.40 3.74 -5.98
N ASP A 56 -0.99 4.55 -6.97
CA ASP A 56 -1.69 5.79 -7.32
C ASP A 56 -3.14 5.53 -7.73
N ARG A 57 -3.37 4.46 -8.51
CA ARG A 57 -4.71 4.06 -8.93
C ARG A 57 -5.57 3.62 -7.75
N TYR A 58 -5.00 2.90 -6.77
CA TYR A 58 -5.71 2.50 -5.56
C TYR A 58 -6.15 3.72 -4.75
N THR A 59 -5.27 4.70 -4.52
CA THR A 59 -5.59 5.90 -3.76
C THR A 59 -6.65 6.76 -4.44
N LEU A 60 -6.58 6.91 -5.77
CA LEU A 60 -7.61 7.60 -6.55
C LEU A 60 -8.97 6.89 -6.45
N LEU A 61 -8.99 5.55 -6.51
CA LEU A 61 -10.24 4.79 -6.39
C LEU A 61 -10.85 4.89 -4.98
N LEU A 62 -10.04 4.98 -3.93
CA LEU A 62 -10.54 5.23 -2.58
C LEU A 62 -11.31 6.56 -2.49
N ASP A 63 -10.89 7.57 -3.23
CA ASP A 63 -11.54 8.88 -3.21
C ASP A 63 -12.77 8.95 -4.13
N SER A 64 -12.76 8.22 -5.25
CA SER A 64 -13.75 8.31 -6.33
C SER A 64 -14.64 7.07 -6.51
N GLN A 65 -14.59 6.09 -5.60
CA GLN A 65 -15.31 4.81 -5.79
C GLN A 65 -16.85 4.95 -5.88
N ASP A 66 -17.40 6.02 -5.34
CA ASP A 66 -18.84 6.38 -5.38
C ASP A 66 -19.19 7.35 -6.52
N GLU A 67 -18.22 7.73 -7.35
CA GLU A 67 -18.47 8.59 -8.51
C GLU A 67 -19.11 7.82 -9.68
N PRO A 68 -19.97 8.47 -10.47
CA PRO A 68 -20.51 7.87 -11.69
C PRO A 68 -19.41 7.41 -12.64
N GLY A 69 -19.49 6.14 -13.07
CA GLY A 69 -18.50 5.56 -13.99
C GLY A 69 -17.41 4.74 -13.32
N THR A 70 -17.30 4.74 -12.00
CA THR A 70 -16.43 3.78 -11.29
C THR A 70 -17.05 2.38 -11.38
N ALA A 71 -16.28 1.43 -11.88
CA ALA A 71 -16.76 0.05 -12.03
C ALA A 71 -16.98 -0.59 -10.64
N PRO A 72 -18.12 -1.25 -10.38
CA PRO A 72 -18.41 -1.88 -9.08
C PRO A 72 -17.38 -2.95 -8.68
N ASP A 73 -16.72 -3.56 -9.65
CA ASP A 73 -15.68 -4.58 -9.46
C ASP A 73 -14.26 -4.02 -9.50
N TRP A 74 -14.10 -2.71 -9.27
CA TRP A 74 -12.79 -2.03 -9.25
C TRP A 74 -11.71 -2.76 -8.42
N PRO A 75 -12.03 -3.48 -7.30
CA PRO A 75 -11.01 -4.17 -6.53
C PRO A 75 -10.25 -5.21 -7.33
N ARG A 76 -10.89 -5.88 -8.31
CA ARG A 76 -10.25 -6.85 -9.21
C ARG A 76 -9.09 -6.24 -10.02
N SER A 77 -9.17 -4.96 -10.32
CA SER A 77 -8.13 -4.27 -11.07
C SER A 77 -6.90 -3.92 -10.22
N ILE A 78 -7.01 -4.03 -8.89
CA ILE A 78 -6.00 -3.63 -7.90
C ILE A 78 -5.44 -4.84 -7.16
N PHE A 79 -6.28 -5.82 -6.79
CA PHE A 79 -5.93 -6.92 -5.89
C PHE A 79 -5.98 -8.28 -6.59
N THR A 80 -5.19 -9.24 -6.06
CA THR A 80 -5.32 -10.65 -6.44
C THR A 80 -6.64 -11.22 -5.91
N HIS A 81 -7.07 -12.34 -6.48
CA HIS A 81 -8.33 -13.00 -6.08
C HIS A 81 -8.33 -13.38 -4.59
N ASP A 82 -7.19 -13.77 -4.06
CA ASP A 82 -6.95 -14.28 -2.70
C ASP A 82 -6.29 -13.24 -1.78
N CYS A 83 -6.42 -11.96 -2.09
CA CYS A 83 -5.77 -10.90 -1.33
C CYS A 83 -6.16 -10.90 0.15
N ARG A 84 -5.23 -10.42 1.00
CA ARG A 84 -5.47 -10.20 2.42
C ARG A 84 -5.19 -8.75 2.79
N LEU A 85 -6.20 -8.07 3.32
CA LEU A 85 -6.12 -6.67 3.74
C LEU A 85 -6.33 -6.55 5.24
N VAL A 86 -5.48 -5.74 5.89
CA VAL A 86 -5.58 -5.46 7.32
C VAL A 86 -5.59 -3.95 7.53
N PHE A 87 -6.67 -3.45 8.12
CA PHE A 87 -6.86 -2.03 8.44
C PHE A 87 -7.22 -1.87 9.91
N PRO A 88 -7.09 -0.68 10.50
CA PRO A 88 -7.57 -0.40 11.86
C PRO A 88 -9.07 -0.69 12.05
N ILE A 89 -9.84 -0.64 10.97
CA ILE A 89 -11.29 -0.88 10.94
C ILE A 89 -11.67 -2.36 10.75
N GLY A 90 -10.70 -3.25 10.55
CA GLY A 90 -10.93 -4.68 10.37
C GLY A 90 -10.04 -5.31 9.31
N GLU A 91 -10.28 -6.58 9.07
CA GLU A 91 -9.57 -7.42 8.12
C GLU A 91 -10.53 -7.93 7.04
N HIS A 92 -10.02 -8.05 5.79
CA HIS A 92 -10.78 -8.60 4.68
C HIS A 92 -9.94 -9.60 3.87
N HIS A 93 -10.59 -10.67 3.41
CA HIS A 93 -9.98 -11.73 2.61
C HIS A 93 -10.69 -11.90 1.27
N GLY A 94 -9.90 -11.92 0.20
CA GLY A 94 -10.37 -12.13 -1.17
C GLY A 94 -11.08 -10.92 -1.75
N LEU A 95 -11.51 -11.05 -3.02
CA LEU A 95 -12.21 -9.98 -3.74
C LEU A 95 -13.69 -9.87 -3.37
N ALA A 96 -14.32 -10.97 -2.94
CA ALA A 96 -15.74 -10.98 -2.66
C ALA A 96 -16.07 -10.02 -1.51
N GLY A 97 -16.94 -9.03 -1.75
CA GLY A 97 -17.33 -8.04 -0.76
C GLY A 97 -16.31 -6.93 -0.46
N LEU A 98 -15.14 -6.94 -1.11
CA LEU A 98 -14.07 -5.96 -0.84
C LEU A 98 -14.50 -4.52 -1.17
N GLY A 99 -15.26 -4.30 -2.25
CA GLY A 99 -15.85 -2.99 -2.56
C GLY A 99 -16.75 -2.52 -1.42
N ALA A 100 -17.70 -3.36 -0.99
CA ALA A 100 -18.60 -3.04 0.11
C ALA A 100 -17.88 -2.78 1.45
N PHE A 101 -16.76 -3.46 1.71
CA PHE A 101 -15.92 -3.20 2.87
C PHE A 101 -15.34 -1.77 2.87
N HIS A 102 -14.85 -1.31 1.71
CA HIS A 102 -14.37 0.06 1.55
C HIS A 102 -15.50 1.09 1.62
N ASP A 103 -16.65 0.79 0.99
CA ASP A 103 -17.83 1.65 1.03
C ASP A 103 -18.32 1.87 2.46
N ALA A 104 -18.38 0.82 3.28
CA ALA A 104 -18.79 0.91 4.67
C ALA A 104 -17.88 1.86 5.49
N ALA A 105 -16.57 1.83 5.22
CA ALA A 105 -15.62 2.75 5.85
C ALA A 105 -15.87 4.22 5.43
N LYS A 106 -16.24 4.44 4.16
CA LYS A 106 -16.46 5.77 3.60
C LYS A 106 -17.80 6.39 3.99
N GLN A 107 -18.83 5.59 4.31
CA GLN A 107 -20.20 6.07 4.56
C GLN A 107 -20.32 7.15 5.66
N LYS A 108 -19.42 7.16 6.65
CA LYS A 108 -19.40 8.18 7.72
C LYS A 108 -18.90 9.55 7.25
N PHE A 109 -18.34 9.63 6.04
CA PHE A 109 -17.72 10.83 5.48
C PHE A 109 -18.43 11.29 4.22
N SER A 110 -18.37 12.58 3.94
CA SER A 110 -18.92 13.19 2.70
C SER A 110 -17.88 13.23 1.58
N ALA A 111 -16.60 13.22 1.92
CA ALA A 111 -15.48 13.15 1.00
C ALA A 111 -14.25 12.59 1.70
N THR A 112 -13.34 12.03 0.92
CA THR A 112 -12.03 11.60 1.36
C THR A 112 -10.96 12.14 0.41
N HIS A 113 -9.74 12.28 0.91
CA HIS A 113 -8.58 12.67 0.10
C HIS A 113 -7.35 11.92 0.59
N HIS A 114 -6.81 11.05 -0.26
CA HIS A 114 -5.66 10.20 0.03
C HIS A 114 -4.42 10.68 -0.72
N LEU A 115 -3.34 10.92 0.00
CA LEU A 115 -2.02 11.24 -0.55
C LEU A 115 -1.05 10.11 -0.23
N SER A 116 -0.46 9.51 -1.27
CA SER A 116 0.61 8.54 -1.13
C SER A 116 1.96 9.14 -1.53
N SER A 117 3.03 8.66 -0.90
CA SER A 117 4.40 9.09 -1.23
C SER A 117 5.45 8.06 -0.77
N ASN A 118 6.72 8.31 -1.14
CA ASN A 118 7.86 7.51 -0.70
C ASN A 118 7.67 6.01 -0.95
N HIS A 119 7.34 5.67 -2.20
CA HIS A 119 7.13 4.28 -2.61
C HIS A 119 8.44 3.51 -2.60
N ALA A 120 8.64 2.64 -1.61
CA ALA A 120 9.72 1.67 -1.55
C ALA A 120 9.22 0.33 -2.11
N ILE A 121 9.82 -0.11 -3.21
CA ILE A 121 9.44 -1.32 -3.95
C ILE A 121 10.68 -2.19 -4.11
N VAL A 122 10.67 -3.38 -3.55
CA VAL A 122 11.74 -4.37 -3.66
C VAL A 122 11.21 -5.53 -4.48
N LEU A 123 11.75 -5.67 -5.71
CA LEU A 123 11.36 -6.73 -6.64
C LEU A 123 12.08 -8.05 -6.27
N ASP A 124 11.34 -9.15 -6.41
CA ASP A 124 11.83 -10.53 -6.29
C ASP A 124 11.09 -11.39 -7.34
N GLY A 125 11.56 -11.37 -8.58
CA GLY A 125 10.94 -12.04 -9.72
C GLY A 125 9.50 -11.57 -9.95
N ASP A 126 8.54 -12.48 -9.84
CA ASP A 126 7.10 -12.19 -9.99
C ASP A 126 6.42 -11.71 -8.69
N ARG A 127 7.22 -11.32 -7.70
CA ARG A 127 6.76 -10.76 -6.42
C ARG A 127 7.47 -9.44 -6.13
N ALA A 128 6.84 -8.62 -5.30
CA ALA A 128 7.47 -7.41 -4.78
C ALA A 128 7.00 -7.15 -3.34
N ASP A 129 7.93 -6.77 -2.47
CA ASP A 129 7.60 -6.14 -1.20
C ASP A 129 7.42 -4.64 -1.40
N ILE A 130 6.39 -4.08 -0.78
CA ILE A 130 5.99 -2.70 -0.98
C ILE A 130 5.79 -2.01 0.36
N ARG A 131 6.29 -0.79 0.47
CA ARG A 131 5.97 0.13 1.56
C ARG A 131 5.85 1.54 1.01
N PHE A 132 4.84 2.30 1.47
CA PHE A 132 4.70 3.72 1.14
C PHE A 132 4.00 4.49 2.24
N GLN A 133 4.24 5.79 2.30
CA GLN A 133 3.58 6.69 3.24
C GLN A 133 2.20 7.07 2.73
N MET A 134 1.27 7.29 3.67
CA MET A 134 -0.10 7.68 3.38
C MET A 134 -0.57 8.74 4.37
N ILE A 135 -1.20 9.78 3.84
CA ILE A 135 -2.06 10.69 4.61
C ILE A 135 -3.46 10.60 4.01
N ALA A 136 -4.45 10.31 4.85
CA ALA A 136 -5.86 10.34 4.49
C ALA A 136 -6.58 11.43 5.27
N THR A 137 -7.30 12.30 4.55
CA THR A 137 -8.18 13.31 5.12
C THR A 137 -9.61 12.93 4.83
N HIS A 138 -10.45 12.91 5.86
CA HIS A 138 -11.85 12.57 5.77
C HIS A 138 -12.68 13.77 6.19
N VAL A 139 -13.70 14.13 5.40
CA VAL A 139 -14.63 15.22 5.68
C VAL A 139 -15.88 14.64 6.33
N HIS A 140 -16.18 14.99 7.58
CA HIS A 140 -17.37 14.50 8.26
C HIS A 140 -18.64 14.98 7.57
N ARG A 141 -19.64 14.10 7.46
CA ARG A 141 -20.98 14.51 6.99
C ARG A 141 -21.60 15.52 7.93
N PRO A 142 -22.32 16.53 7.41
CA PRO A 142 -23.01 17.50 8.27
C PRO A 142 -24.02 16.86 9.24
N ASP A 143 -24.68 15.78 8.85
CA ASP A 143 -25.62 15.05 9.70
C ASP A 143 -24.92 14.22 10.79
N THR A 144 -23.78 13.61 10.51
CA THR A 144 -22.92 12.95 11.51
C THR A 144 -22.52 13.97 12.58
N ARG A 145 -22.05 15.15 12.18
CA ARG A 145 -21.67 16.22 13.12
C ARG A 145 -22.83 16.70 13.99
N ARG A 146 -24.03 16.80 13.43
CA ARG A 146 -25.23 17.22 14.18
C ARG A 146 -25.74 16.19 15.18
N ARG A 147 -25.51 14.88 14.91
CA ARG A 147 -25.99 13.78 15.77
C ARG A 147 -25.00 13.45 16.88
N ALA A 148 -23.74 13.76 16.72
CA ALA A 148 -22.72 13.49 17.73
C ALA A 148 -23.02 14.29 19.02
N ALA A 149 -22.78 13.68 20.17
CA ALA A 149 -22.97 14.33 21.48
C ALA A 149 -22.09 15.60 21.65
N ARG A 150 -20.98 15.63 20.94
CA ARG A 150 -20.08 16.79 20.83
C ARG A 150 -19.66 16.92 19.37
N ASP A 151 -19.67 18.15 18.80
CA ASP A 151 -19.21 18.36 17.42
C ASP A 151 -17.78 17.83 17.22
N PRO A 152 -17.58 16.80 16.39
CA PRO A 152 -16.28 16.23 16.11
C PRO A 152 -15.38 17.15 15.26
N GLY A 153 -15.89 18.30 14.81
CA GLY A 153 -15.24 19.16 13.85
C GLY A 153 -15.43 18.70 12.40
N PRO A 154 -14.91 19.45 11.43
CA PRO A 154 -15.14 19.16 10.03
C PRO A 154 -14.32 18.00 9.48
N LEU A 155 -13.16 17.71 10.08
CA LEU A 155 -12.16 16.79 9.53
C LEU A 155 -11.70 15.75 10.54
N PHE A 156 -11.41 14.57 10.00
CA PHE A 156 -10.57 13.55 10.63
C PHE A 156 -9.40 13.24 9.70
N GLN A 157 -8.18 13.25 10.23
CA GLN A 157 -6.99 12.93 9.47
C GLN A 157 -6.26 11.74 10.12
N VAL A 158 -5.68 10.90 9.27
CA VAL A 158 -4.82 9.82 9.69
C VAL A 158 -3.58 9.79 8.80
N GLY A 159 -2.41 9.71 9.45
CA GLY A 159 -1.15 9.50 8.77
C GLY A 159 -0.52 8.19 9.21
N GLY A 160 0.09 7.51 8.26
CA GLY A 160 0.70 6.23 8.48
C GLY A 160 1.42 5.72 7.26
N TYR A 161 1.58 4.41 7.20
CA TYR A 161 2.16 3.76 6.04
C TYR A 161 1.44 2.46 5.71
N TYR A 162 1.42 2.13 4.45
CA TYR A 162 1.08 0.80 3.98
C TYR A 162 2.32 -0.07 3.88
N ALA A 163 2.15 -1.36 4.21
CA ALA A 163 3.12 -2.41 3.95
C ALA A 163 2.41 -3.63 3.40
N GLY A 164 3.00 -4.29 2.41
CA GLY A 164 2.37 -5.44 1.79
C GLY A 164 3.19 -6.01 0.64
N ARG A 165 2.55 -6.88 -0.13
CA ARG A 165 3.15 -7.58 -1.26
C ARG A 165 2.30 -7.44 -2.51
N ALA A 166 2.98 -7.32 -3.65
CA ALA A 166 2.38 -7.48 -4.96
C ALA A 166 2.84 -8.80 -5.61
N ALA A 167 2.03 -9.30 -6.52
CA ALA A 167 2.34 -10.43 -7.38
C ALA A 167 2.04 -10.07 -8.83
N ARG A 168 2.86 -10.59 -9.74
CA ARG A 168 2.61 -10.51 -11.18
C ARG A 168 1.56 -11.55 -11.55
N THR A 169 0.53 -11.11 -12.23
CA THR A 169 -0.55 -11.96 -12.77
C THR A 169 -0.56 -11.89 -14.30
N ALA A 170 -1.40 -12.67 -14.94
CA ALA A 170 -1.60 -12.57 -16.39
C ALA A 170 -2.06 -11.16 -16.83
N ASP A 171 -2.77 -10.43 -15.94
CA ASP A 171 -3.26 -9.08 -16.18
C ASP A 171 -2.35 -7.98 -15.63
N GLY A 172 -1.09 -8.30 -15.31
CA GLY A 172 -0.09 -7.39 -14.72
C GLY A 172 -0.03 -7.47 -13.19
N TRP A 173 0.64 -6.50 -12.57
CA TRP A 173 0.83 -6.47 -11.12
C TRP A 173 -0.48 -6.25 -10.35
N ARG A 174 -0.65 -6.98 -9.23
CA ARG A 174 -1.78 -6.86 -8.29
C ARG A 174 -1.27 -6.95 -6.86
N PHE A 175 -1.92 -6.28 -5.91
CA PHE A 175 -1.60 -6.44 -4.49
C PHE A 175 -2.16 -7.77 -3.96
N ALA A 176 -1.28 -8.59 -3.37
CA ALA A 176 -1.63 -9.86 -2.75
C ALA A 176 -1.87 -9.73 -1.24
N SER A 177 -1.18 -8.82 -0.59
CA SER A 177 -1.42 -8.48 0.83
C SER A 177 -1.18 -7.01 1.08
N TRP A 178 -1.87 -6.47 2.11
CA TRP A 178 -1.90 -5.06 2.38
C TRP A 178 -2.23 -4.79 3.83
N SER A 179 -1.41 -4.03 4.52
CA SER A 179 -1.66 -3.60 5.90
C SER A 179 -1.43 -2.11 6.04
N PHE A 180 -2.38 -1.41 6.67
CA PHE A 180 -2.21 0.00 7.02
C PHE A 180 -1.82 0.14 8.48
N HIS A 181 -0.70 0.80 8.71
CA HIS A 181 -0.13 1.07 10.03
C HIS A 181 -0.28 2.54 10.35
N VAL A 182 -1.14 2.84 11.33
CA VAL A 182 -1.36 4.22 11.79
C VAL A 182 -0.17 4.69 12.61
N VAL A 183 0.33 5.90 12.31
CA VAL A 183 1.40 6.58 13.05
C VAL A 183 0.81 7.72 13.89
N TRP A 184 -0.14 8.46 13.33
CA TRP A 184 -0.81 9.56 14.02
C TRP A 184 -2.24 9.75 13.51
N THR A 185 -3.07 10.37 14.35
CA THR A 185 -4.42 10.83 14.00
C THR A 185 -4.64 12.25 14.48
N SER A 186 -5.53 12.97 13.81
CA SER A 186 -5.99 14.30 14.19
C SER A 186 -7.49 14.44 13.94
N GLY A 187 -8.22 15.02 14.86
CA GLY A 187 -9.69 15.08 14.83
C GLY A 187 -10.33 13.82 15.43
N THR A 188 -11.66 13.75 15.38
CA THR A 188 -12.46 12.65 15.94
C THR A 188 -12.63 11.56 14.88
N GLY A 189 -12.17 10.35 15.17
CA GLY A 189 -12.23 9.20 14.28
C GLY A 189 -13.61 8.53 14.24
N PRO A 190 -13.84 7.61 13.27
CA PRO A 190 -15.13 6.93 13.12
C PRO A 190 -15.60 6.15 14.34
N ALA A 191 -14.66 5.58 15.12
CA ALA A 191 -14.97 4.80 16.32
C ALA A 191 -15.48 5.67 17.49
N ASP A 192 -15.24 6.98 17.44
CA ASP A 192 -15.61 7.93 18.50
C ASP A 192 -16.87 8.73 18.13
N LEU A 193 -17.55 8.38 17.03
CA LEU A 193 -18.73 9.05 16.50
C LEU A 193 -20.05 8.36 16.84
N ASP A 194 -20.01 7.16 17.42
CA ASP A 194 -21.17 6.33 17.77
C ASP A 194 -21.63 6.59 19.21
#